data_8db4c8db2eef0818493555cd4ce55823
#
_entry.id   8db4c8db2eef0818493555cd4ce55823
#
_cell.length_a   1.000
_cell.length_b   1.000
_cell.length_c   1.000
_cell.angle_alpha   90.00
_cell.angle_beta   90.00
_cell.angle_gamma   90.00
#
_symmetry.space_group_name_H-M   'P 1'
#
loop_
_entity.id
_entity.type
_entity.pdbx_description
1 polymer ?
#
loop_
_entity_poly.entity_id
_entity_poly.type
_entity_poly.pdbx_seq_one_letter_code
_entity_poly.pdbx_strand_id
1 'polypeptide(L)'
;MRGNFETEYDRLLDRARELLGAADDTQLADAAVAVNQALVLRPDSVDGWLIKCQVCSATSDDIAALAAAEMAYMRAPERPDCLYWRGAVLGDLGRHAEALRAIESAFLTATDADHWLLEDLFYEKVIILEALGLPEAAVATCEEGLVLCPGSPLLRAALVPAERARVRSSLKVLRGGAG
;
A
#
# COMPACT_ATOMS: atom_id res chain seq x y z
N MET A 1 -26.20 -22.76 17.87
CA MET A 1 -26.43 -21.85 16.72
C MET A 1 -26.30 -20.42 17.22
N ARG A 2 -25.12 -19.82 17.09
CA ARG A 2 -24.94 -18.36 17.28
C ARG A 2 -25.26 -17.73 15.93
N GLY A 3 -26.46 -17.16 15.81
CA GLY A 3 -26.79 -16.34 14.63
C GLY A 3 -25.83 -15.20 14.55
N ASN A 4 -25.13 -15.10 13.42
CA ASN A 4 -24.26 -13.98 13.09
C ASN A 4 -25.21 -12.79 12.86
N PHE A 5 -25.47 -12.03 13.90
CA PHE A 5 -26.16 -10.74 13.75
C PHE A 5 -25.14 -9.77 13.16
N GLU A 6 -25.19 -9.63 11.86
CA GLU A 6 -24.48 -8.58 11.15
C GLU A 6 -24.89 -7.23 11.75
N THR A 7 -23.92 -6.51 12.30
CA THR A 7 -24.17 -5.21 12.91
C THR A 7 -24.31 -4.14 11.84
N GLU A 8 -24.93 -3.01 12.16
CA GLU A 8 -25.01 -1.86 11.25
C GLU A 8 -23.59 -1.40 10.81
N TYR A 9 -22.63 -1.48 11.73
CA TYR A 9 -21.23 -1.21 11.44
C TYR A 9 -20.69 -2.16 10.34
N ASP A 10 -20.92 -3.46 10.47
CA ASP A 10 -20.42 -4.46 9.52
C ASP A 10 -21.01 -4.24 8.13
N ARG A 11 -22.31 -3.95 8.03
CA ARG A 11 -22.98 -3.61 6.76
C ARG A 11 -22.39 -2.37 6.09
N LEU A 12 -22.15 -1.31 6.87
CA LEU A 12 -21.57 -0.08 6.34
C LEU A 12 -20.15 -0.30 5.86
N LEU A 13 -19.37 -1.09 6.58
CA LEU A 13 -17.99 -1.40 6.21
C LEU A 13 -17.93 -2.26 4.94
N ASP A 14 -18.76 -3.29 4.84
CA ASP A 14 -18.84 -4.13 3.65
C ASP A 14 -19.36 -3.35 2.45
N ARG A 15 -20.34 -2.47 2.65
CA ARG A 15 -20.82 -1.55 1.61
C ARG A 15 -19.69 -0.64 1.10
N ALA A 16 -18.87 -0.08 2.00
CA ALA A 16 -17.73 0.75 1.61
C ALA A 16 -16.70 -0.03 0.79
N ARG A 17 -16.42 -1.30 1.16
CA ARG A 17 -15.51 -2.19 0.38
C ARG A 17 -16.04 -2.48 -1.02
N GLU A 18 -17.32 -2.83 -1.13
CA GLU A 18 -17.97 -3.10 -2.42
C GLU A 18 -17.87 -1.89 -3.36
N LEU A 19 -18.20 -0.71 -2.85
CA LEU A 19 -18.17 0.54 -3.61
C LEU A 19 -16.76 0.95 -4.02
N LEU A 20 -15.76 0.73 -3.16
CA LEU A 20 -14.36 0.98 -3.47
C LEU A 20 -13.87 0.09 -4.63
N GLY A 21 -14.32 -1.16 -4.70
CA GLY A 21 -13.96 -2.11 -5.77
C GLY A 21 -14.50 -1.74 -7.15
N ALA A 22 -15.52 -0.90 -7.23
CA ALA A 22 -16.17 -0.52 -8.50
C ALA A 22 -15.50 0.68 -9.21
N ALA A 23 -14.69 1.45 -8.51
CA ALA A 23 -13.77 2.48 -9.01
C ALA A 23 -14.39 3.59 -9.90
N ASP A 24 -15.68 3.98 -9.70
CA ASP A 24 -16.22 5.17 -10.29
C ASP A 24 -16.44 6.29 -9.25
N ASP A 25 -16.33 7.55 -9.67
CA ASP A 25 -16.34 8.71 -8.76
C ASP A 25 -17.59 8.78 -7.88
N THR A 26 -18.75 8.37 -8.38
CA THR A 26 -20.01 8.38 -7.62
C THR A 26 -19.96 7.32 -6.54
N GLN A 27 -19.45 6.13 -6.86
CA GLN A 27 -19.32 5.03 -5.92
C GLN A 27 -18.25 5.31 -4.88
N LEU A 28 -17.15 5.98 -5.24
CA LEU A 28 -16.15 6.43 -4.27
C LEU A 28 -16.71 7.46 -3.28
N ALA A 29 -17.58 8.38 -3.74
CA ALA A 29 -18.26 9.30 -2.83
C ALA A 29 -19.21 8.56 -1.86
N ASP A 30 -19.97 7.58 -2.35
CA ASP A 30 -20.84 6.75 -1.53
C ASP A 30 -20.03 5.88 -0.55
N ALA A 31 -18.87 5.35 -0.98
CA ALA A 31 -17.94 4.62 -0.11
C ALA A 31 -17.44 5.51 1.04
N ALA A 32 -17.10 6.77 0.74
CA ALA A 32 -16.68 7.75 1.74
C ALA A 32 -17.80 8.01 2.77
N VAL A 33 -19.04 8.12 2.34
CA VAL A 33 -20.19 8.26 3.25
C VAL A 33 -20.33 7.03 4.14
N ALA A 34 -20.32 5.83 3.55
CA ALA A 34 -20.50 4.58 4.29
C ALA A 34 -19.39 4.37 5.34
N VAL A 35 -18.12 4.56 4.98
CA VAL A 35 -17.02 4.38 5.93
C VAL A 35 -17.03 5.44 7.04
N ASN A 36 -17.40 6.68 6.74
CA ASN A 36 -17.54 7.70 7.77
C ASN A 36 -18.67 7.37 8.76
N GLN A 37 -19.80 6.84 8.31
CA GLN A 37 -20.87 6.36 9.18
C GLN A 37 -20.42 5.16 10.02
N ALA A 38 -19.68 4.22 9.44
CA ALA A 38 -19.10 3.10 10.19
C ALA A 38 -18.17 3.59 11.29
N LEU A 39 -17.31 4.57 11.02
CA LEU A 39 -16.39 5.16 12.01
C LEU A 39 -17.11 5.98 13.09
N VAL A 40 -18.28 6.53 12.84
CA VAL A 40 -19.13 7.12 13.89
C VAL A 40 -19.59 6.05 14.87
N LEU A 41 -19.93 4.85 14.40
CA LEU A 41 -20.37 3.74 15.24
C LEU A 41 -19.20 3.08 15.98
N ARG A 42 -18.03 2.95 15.34
CA ARG A 42 -16.81 2.36 15.92
C ARG A 42 -15.59 3.20 15.56
N PRO A 43 -15.30 4.29 16.30
CA PRO A 43 -14.19 5.19 16.01
C PRO A 43 -12.80 4.56 16.20
N ASP A 44 -12.74 3.44 16.93
CA ASP A 44 -11.49 2.70 17.18
C ASP A 44 -11.23 1.57 16.18
N SER A 45 -12.08 1.42 15.17
CA SER A 45 -11.94 0.37 14.18
C SER A 45 -10.71 0.59 13.29
N VAL A 46 -9.74 -0.30 13.37
CA VAL A 46 -8.58 -0.33 12.48
C VAL A 46 -9.01 -0.53 11.03
N ASP A 47 -9.90 -1.49 10.78
CA ASP A 47 -10.41 -1.80 9.44
C ASP A 47 -11.19 -0.63 8.84
N GLY A 48 -11.97 0.09 9.66
CA GLY A 48 -12.66 1.30 9.24
C GLY A 48 -11.69 2.39 8.79
N TRP A 49 -10.61 2.61 9.53
CA TRP A 49 -9.59 3.57 9.16
C TRP A 49 -8.79 3.16 7.93
N LEU A 50 -8.50 1.86 7.76
CA LEU A 50 -7.84 1.35 6.55
C LEU A 50 -8.71 1.55 5.31
N ILE A 51 -10.00 1.23 5.37
CA ILE A 51 -10.92 1.48 4.24
C ILE A 51 -11.04 2.98 3.96
N LYS A 52 -11.09 3.82 4.99
CA LYS A 52 -11.08 5.27 4.80
C LYS A 52 -9.80 5.74 4.09
N CYS A 53 -8.64 5.21 4.46
CA CYS A 53 -7.38 5.48 3.77
C CYS A 53 -7.48 5.11 2.29
N GLN A 54 -7.96 3.91 1.97
CA GLN A 54 -8.13 3.43 0.60
C GLN A 54 -9.08 4.33 -0.22
N VAL A 55 -10.21 4.72 0.35
CA VAL A 55 -11.16 5.63 -0.31
C VAL A 55 -10.53 7.00 -0.59
N CYS A 56 -9.81 7.56 0.39
CA CYS A 56 -9.13 8.84 0.21
C CYS A 56 -8.02 8.74 -0.84
N SER A 57 -7.23 7.67 -0.84
CA SER A 57 -6.20 7.42 -1.86
C SER A 57 -6.82 7.28 -3.26
N ALA A 58 -7.92 6.52 -3.40
CA ALA A 58 -8.63 6.37 -4.66
C ALA A 58 -9.22 7.70 -5.21
N THR A 59 -9.52 8.65 -4.33
CA THR A 59 -9.97 10.00 -4.70
C THR A 59 -8.82 11.02 -4.81
N SER A 60 -7.56 10.56 -4.73
CA SER A 60 -6.35 11.41 -4.76
C SER A 60 -6.31 12.47 -3.64
N ASP A 61 -6.97 12.21 -2.52
CA ASP A 61 -6.83 13.03 -1.29
C ASP A 61 -5.76 12.40 -0.38
N ASP A 62 -4.49 12.52 -0.80
CA ASP A 62 -3.35 11.89 -0.13
C ASP A 62 -3.16 12.40 1.29
N ILE A 63 -3.57 13.64 1.58
CA ILE A 63 -3.50 14.22 2.95
C ILE A 63 -4.51 13.53 3.86
N ALA A 64 -5.74 13.36 3.43
CA ALA A 64 -6.75 12.64 4.20
C ALA A 64 -6.44 11.14 4.27
N ALA A 65 -5.88 10.57 3.20
CA ALA A 65 -5.40 9.18 3.18
C ALA A 65 -4.31 8.95 4.24
N LEU A 66 -3.30 9.84 4.31
CA LEU A 66 -2.26 9.74 5.33
C LEU A 66 -2.83 9.88 6.75
N ALA A 67 -3.74 10.83 6.97
CA ALA A 67 -4.38 10.97 8.27
C ALA A 67 -5.13 9.69 8.69
N ALA A 68 -5.84 9.04 7.76
CA ALA A 68 -6.54 7.80 8.02
C ALA A 68 -5.56 6.63 8.27
N ALA A 69 -4.48 6.52 7.50
CA ALA A 69 -3.43 5.53 7.70
C ALA A 69 -2.76 5.66 9.07
N GLU A 70 -2.43 6.89 9.49
CA GLU A 70 -1.88 7.15 10.84
C GLU A 70 -2.87 6.77 11.94
N MET A 71 -4.17 7.01 11.75
CA MET A 71 -5.21 6.59 12.70
C MET A 71 -5.30 5.07 12.82
N ALA A 72 -5.14 4.32 11.72
CA ALA A 72 -5.05 2.86 11.74
C ALA A 72 -3.77 2.39 12.43
N TYR A 73 -2.62 2.94 12.05
CA TYR A 73 -1.31 2.61 12.60
C TYR A 73 -1.22 2.86 14.11
N MET A 74 -1.72 3.98 14.62
CA MET A 74 -1.72 4.26 16.07
C MET A 74 -2.51 3.22 16.89
N ARG A 75 -3.48 2.54 16.28
CA ARG A 75 -4.32 1.52 16.95
C ARG A 75 -3.75 0.12 16.84
N ALA A 76 -3.03 -0.16 15.75
CA ALA A 76 -2.46 -1.47 15.47
C ALA A 76 -1.09 -1.33 14.79
N PRO A 77 -0.05 -0.85 15.51
CA PRO A 77 1.25 -0.53 14.90
C PRO A 77 2.01 -1.77 14.38
N GLU A 78 1.62 -2.96 14.82
CA GLU A 78 2.25 -4.21 14.39
C GLU A 78 1.48 -4.93 13.26
N ARG A 79 0.34 -4.38 12.82
CA ARG A 79 -0.39 -4.93 11.67
C ARG A 79 0.32 -4.54 10.37
N PRO A 80 0.73 -5.52 9.55
CA PRO A 80 1.50 -5.24 8.33
C PRO A 80 0.71 -4.44 7.30
N ASP A 81 -0.60 -4.59 7.22
CA ASP A 81 -1.45 -3.81 6.33
C ASP A 81 -1.57 -2.32 6.75
N CYS A 82 -1.52 -2.01 8.06
CA CYS A 82 -1.44 -0.63 8.54
C CYS A 82 -0.13 0.04 8.13
N LEU A 83 0.97 -0.69 8.24
CA LEU A 83 2.29 -0.23 7.83
C LEU A 83 2.39 -0.08 6.30
N TYR A 84 1.81 -1.03 5.55
CA TYR A 84 1.72 -0.98 4.09
C TYR A 84 1.00 0.28 3.62
N TRP A 85 -0.25 0.50 4.06
CA TRP A 85 -1.03 1.67 3.63
C TRP A 85 -0.39 2.98 4.04
N ARG A 86 0.24 3.03 5.21
CA ARG A 86 1.03 4.18 5.62
C ARG A 86 2.20 4.41 4.67
N GLY A 87 2.92 3.37 4.28
CA GLY A 87 4.04 3.41 3.34
C GLY A 87 3.61 3.87 1.96
N ALA A 88 2.55 3.27 1.40
CA ALA A 88 2.02 3.60 0.08
C ALA A 88 1.63 5.09 -0.01
N VAL A 89 0.84 5.58 0.93
CA VAL A 89 0.43 7.01 0.94
C VAL A 89 1.61 7.96 1.16
N LEU A 90 2.61 7.58 1.96
CA LEU A 90 3.85 8.36 2.08
C LEU A 90 4.63 8.39 0.76
N GLY A 91 4.60 7.31 -0.01
CA GLY A 91 5.16 7.23 -1.35
C GLY A 91 4.48 8.21 -2.31
N ASP A 92 3.15 8.22 -2.35
CA ASP A 92 2.33 9.14 -3.16
C ASP A 92 2.61 10.61 -2.82
N LEU A 93 2.83 10.91 -1.54
CA LEU A 93 3.23 12.24 -1.07
C LEU A 93 4.71 12.59 -1.33
N GLY A 94 5.48 11.73 -2.00
CA GLY A 94 6.91 11.93 -2.28
C GLY A 94 7.83 11.79 -1.06
N ARG A 95 7.31 11.30 0.08
CA ARG A 95 8.09 11.07 1.32
C ARG A 95 8.76 9.70 1.29
N HIS A 96 9.49 9.41 0.21
CA HIS A 96 9.98 8.08 -0.15
C HIS A 96 10.86 7.42 0.92
N ALA A 97 11.70 8.18 1.64
CA ALA A 97 12.53 7.62 2.71
C ALA A 97 11.70 7.15 3.92
N GLU A 98 10.58 7.81 4.19
CA GLU A 98 9.65 7.40 5.26
C GLU A 98 8.77 6.24 4.79
N ALA A 99 8.34 6.28 3.53
CA ALA A 99 7.63 5.20 2.88
C ALA A 99 8.42 3.88 2.93
N LEU A 100 9.70 3.93 2.54
CA LEU A 100 10.57 2.74 2.58
C LEU A 100 10.66 2.13 3.98
N ARG A 101 10.85 2.97 5.01
CA ARG A 101 10.88 2.47 6.40
C ARG A 101 9.57 1.82 6.83
N ALA A 102 8.42 2.37 6.40
CA ALA A 102 7.11 1.79 6.72
C ALA A 102 6.93 0.42 6.04
N ILE A 103 7.27 0.31 4.76
CA ILE A 103 7.19 -0.94 4.00
C ILE A 103 8.16 -1.99 4.56
N GLU A 104 9.40 -1.61 4.92
CA GLU A 104 10.35 -2.53 5.55
C GLU A 104 9.84 -3.02 6.91
N SER A 105 9.19 -2.15 7.69
CA SER A 105 8.54 -2.56 8.94
C SER A 105 7.38 -3.51 8.70
N ALA A 106 6.60 -3.32 7.60
CA ALA A 106 5.53 -4.24 7.23
C ALA A 106 6.07 -5.64 6.90
N PHE A 107 7.19 -5.73 6.18
CA PHE A 107 7.87 -7.03 5.94
C PHE A 107 8.32 -7.72 7.24
N LEU A 108 8.80 -6.95 8.22
CA LEU A 108 9.27 -7.51 9.50
C LEU A 108 8.12 -8.02 10.38
N THR A 109 6.92 -7.45 10.25
CA THR A 109 5.75 -7.83 11.04
C THR A 109 4.85 -8.84 10.32
N ALA A 110 4.98 -8.99 9.00
CA ALA A 110 4.20 -9.93 8.20
C ALA A 110 4.51 -11.39 8.59
N THR A 111 3.46 -12.19 8.66
CA THR A 111 3.48 -13.62 8.96
C THR A 111 2.95 -14.42 7.76
N ASP A 112 2.96 -15.75 7.85
CA ASP A 112 2.37 -16.62 6.81
C ASP A 112 0.88 -16.33 6.57
N ALA A 113 0.17 -15.79 7.56
CA ALA A 113 -1.22 -15.39 7.43
C ALA A 113 -1.41 -14.16 6.53
N ASP A 114 -0.36 -13.35 6.35
CA ASP A 114 -0.35 -12.11 5.59
C ASP A 114 0.18 -12.32 4.15
N HIS A 115 0.29 -13.57 3.71
CA HIS A 115 0.79 -13.92 2.37
C HIS A 115 0.08 -13.17 1.23
N TRP A 116 -1.20 -12.85 1.41
CA TRP A 116 -2.01 -12.06 0.48
C TRP A 116 -1.46 -10.65 0.24
N LEU A 117 -0.68 -10.10 1.18
CA LEU A 117 -0.11 -8.74 1.12
C LEU A 117 1.30 -8.73 0.50
N LEU A 118 1.96 -9.87 0.35
CA LEU A 118 3.37 -9.92 -0.07
C LEU A 118 3.61 -9.32 -1.46
N GLU A 119 2.73 -9.60 -2.42
CA GLU A 119 2.86 -9.04 -3.77
C GLU A 119 2.84 -7.51 -3.75
N ASP A 120 1.90 -6.93 -3.00
CA ASP A 120 1.74 -5.48 -2.87
C ASP A 120 2.94 -4.86 -2.13
N LEU A 121 3.44 -5.50 -1.08
CA LEU A 121 4.63 -5.05 -0.34
C LEU A 121 5.88 -5.00 -1.23
N PHE A 122 6.13 -6.05 -2.02
CA PHE A 122 7.25 -6.07 -2.96
C PHE A 122 7.08 -5.01 -4.03
N TYR A 123 5.90 -4.90 -4.62
CA TYR A 123 5.62 -3.92 -5.67
C TYR A 123 5.82 -2.49 -5.16
N GLU A 124 5.25 -2.16 -3.99
CA GLU A 124 5.39 -0.84 -3.39
C GLU A 124 6.86 -0.50 -3.07
N LYS A 125 7.61 -1.47 -2.53
CA LYS A 125 9.05 -1.31 -2.27
C LYS A 125 9.82 -0.99 -3.55
N VAL A 126 9.49 -1.65 -4.67
CA VAL A 126 10.12 -1.39 -5.97
C VAL A 126 9.85 0.04 -6.42
N ILE A 127 8.61 0.50 -6.38
CA ILE A 127 8.23 1.87 -6.78
C ILE A 127 8.98 2.92 -5.94
N ILE A 128 9.04 2.72 -4.63
CA ILE A 128 9.76 3.62 -3.72
C ILE A 128 11.27 3.62 -4.01
N LEU A 129 11.88 2.46 -4.26
CA LEU A 129 13.30 2.35 -4.58
C LEU A 129 13.64 3.03 -5.92
N GLU A 130 12.77 2.90 -6.93
CA GLU A 130 12.93 3.62 -8.20
C GLU A 130 12.84 5.14 -7.98
N ALA A 131 11.89 5.62 -7.19
CA ALA A 131 11.75 7.04 -6.85
C ALA A 131 12.95 7.59 -6.06
N LEU A 132 13.60 6.76 -5.24
CA LEU A 132 14.86 7.09 -4.55
C LEU A 132 16.09 7.03 -5.45
N GLY A 133 15.96 6.59 -6.71
CA GLY A 133 17.09 6.45 -7.64
C GLY A 133 18.01 5.28 -7.31
N LEU A 134 17.47 4.20 -6.75
CA LEU A 134 18.15 2.97 -6.33
C LEU A 134 17.78 1.78 -7.23
N PRO A 135 18.09 1.83 -8.55
CA PRO A 135 17.61 0.84 -9.51
C PRO A 135 18.17 -0.57 -9.27
N GLU A 136 19.38 -0.70 -8.73
CA GLU A 136 19.98 -1.99 -8.39
C GLU A 136 19.16 -2.69 -7.30
N ALA A 137 18.75 -1.95 -6.27
CA ALA A 137 17.92 -2.46 -5.19
C ALA A 137 16.49 -2.76 -5.68
N ALA A 138 15.93 -1.95 -6.58
CA ALA A 138 14.62 -2.19 -7.18
C ALA A 138 14.59 -3.51 -7.97
N VAL A 139 15.62 -3.80 -8.79
CA VAL A 139 15.74 -5.07 -9.52
C VAL A 139 15.84 -6.24 -8.55
N ALA A 140 16.71 -6.17 -7.55
CA ALA A 140 16.86 -7.23 -6.55
C ALA A 140 15.53 -7.50 -5.80
N THR A 141 14.78 -6.45 -5.46
CA THR A 141 13.46 -6.57 -4.82
C THR A 141 12.43 -7.24 -5.75
N CYS A 142 12.43 -6.92 -7.05
CA CYS A 142 11.57 -7.63 -8.02
C CYS A 142 11.91 -9.11 -8.11
N GLU A 143 13.20 -9.44 -8.20
CA GLU A 143 13.68 -10.82 -8.31
C GLU A 143 13.31 -11.63 -7.05
N GLU A 144 13.51 -11.07 -5.86
CA GLU A 144 13.12 -11.67 -4.58
C GLU A 144 11.60 -11.88 -4.51
N GLY A 145 10.82 -10.86 -4.86
CA GLY A 145 9.36 -10.95 -4.88
C GLY A 145 8.84 -12.01 -5.86
N LEU A 146 9.49 -12.18 -7.02
CA LEU A 146 9.14 -13.21 -8.00
C LEU A 146 9.48 -14.63 -7.55
N VAL A 147 10.40 -14.81 -6.61
CA VAL A 147 10.64 -16.11 -5.97
C VAL A 147 9.48 -16.49 -5.07
N LEU A 148 8.93 -15.56 -4.30
CA LEU A 148 7.83 -15.79 -3.36
C LEU A 148 6.45 -15.71 -4.04
N CYS A 149 6.32 -14.86 -5.05
CA CYS A 149 5.10 -14.65 -5.85
C CYS A 149 5.35 -14.90 -7.33
N PRO A 150 5.68 -16.15 -7.77
CA PRO A 150 6.13 -16.42 -9.14
C PRO A 150 5.07 -16.16 -10.20
N GLY A 151 3.80 -16.06 -9.80
CA GLY A 151 2.66 -15.72 -10.66
C GLY A 151 2.45 -14.21 -10.88
N SER A 152 3.10 -13.34 -10.11
CA SER A 152 2.83 -11.90 -10.08
C SER A 152 3.00 -11.22 -11.44
N PRO A 153 1.93 -10.66 -12.03
CA PRO A 153 2.04 -9.82 -13.22
C PRO A 153 2.61 -8.43 -12.89
N LEU A 154 2.34 -7.92 -11.68
CA LEU A 154 2.81 -6.61 -11.22
C LEU A 154 4.33 -6.58 -11.13
N LEU A 155 4.93 -7.54 -10.44
CA LEU A 155 6.39 -7.62 -10.28
C LEU A 155 7.11 -7.87 -11.61
N ARG A 156 6.54 -8.69 -12.50
CA ARG A 156 7.10 -8.86 -13.87
C ARG A 156 7.06 -7.56 -14.67
N ALA A 157 5.98 -6.80 -14.55
CA ALA A 157 5.85 -5.51 -15.23
C ALA A 157 6.82 -4.47 -14.64
N ALA A 158 7.02 -4.46 -13.32
CA ALA A 158 7.93 -3.56 -12.64
C ALA A 158 9.42 -3.88 -12.90
N LEU A 159 9.77 -5.14 -13.11
CA LEU A 159 11.16 -5.56 -13.37
C LEU A 159 11.74 -4.89 -14.63
N VAL A 160 10.98 -4.75 -15.69
CA VAL A 160 11.46 -4.19 -16.97
C VAL A 160 11.92 -2.72 -16.84
N PRO A 161 11.16 -1.77 -16.28
CA PRO A 161 11.65 -0.42 -16.08
C PRO A 161 12.81 -0.35 -15.09
N ALA A 162 12.82 -1.17 -14.03
CA ALA A 162 13.90 -1.24 -13.04
C ALA A 162 15.23 -1.68 -13.69
N GLU A 163 15.22 -2.72 -14.53
CA GLU A 163 16.40 -3.15 -15.30
C GLU A 163 16.91 -2.06 -16.24
N ARG A 164 16.01 -1.38 -16.95
CA ARG A 164 16.38 -0.26 -17.83
C ARG A 164 17.01 0.89 -17.04
N ALA A 165 16.50 1.19 -15.85
CA ALA A 165 17.07 2.21 -14.96
C ALA A 165 18.45 1.80 -14.47
N ARG A 166 18.63 0.53 -14.07
CA ARG A 166 19.92 -0.05 -13.66
C ARG A 166 20.99 0.09 -14.77
N VAL A 167 20.64 -0.28 -16.00
CA VAL A 167 21.58 -0.15 -17.14
C VAL A 167 21.96 1.32 -17.37
N ARG A 168 20.99 2.25 -17.32
CA ARG A 168 21.27 3.69 -17.47
C ARG A 168 22.17 4.22 -16.37
N SER A 169 21.98 3.79 -15.13
CA SER A 169 22.83 4.14 -13.97
C SER A 169 24.27 3.68 -14.20
N SER A 170 24.46 2.41 -14.56
CA SER A 170 25.79 1.83 -14.83
C SER A 170 26.55 2.56 -15.96
N LEU A 171 25.84 2.94 -17.04
CA LEU A 171 26.44 3.68 -18.16
C LEU A 171 26.86 5.10 -17.77
N LYS A 172 26.13 5.76 -16.85
CA LYS A 172 26.53 7.08 -16.35
C LYS A 172 27.80 7.01 -15.51
N VAL A 173 27.94 5.99 -14.65
CA VAL A 173 29.16 5.78 -13.85
C VAL A 173 30.37 5.57 -14.74
N LEU A 174 30.27 4.73 -15.78
CA LEU A 174 31.36 4.49 -16.72
C LEU A 174 31.81 5.76 -17.50
N ARG A 175 30.85 6.63 -17.84
CA ARG A 175 31.16 7.89 -18.55
C ARG A 175 31.70 8.97 -17.62
N GLY A 176 31.28 9.02 -16.36
CA GLY A 176 31.74 10.01 -15.38
C GLY A 176 33.13 9.71 -14.78
N GLY A 177 33.58 8.45 -14.83
CA GLY A 177 34.91 8.03 -14.34
C GLY A 177 36.06 8.17 -15.34
N ALA A 178 35.82 8.76 -16.55
CA ALA A 178 36.80 8.94 -17.61
C ALA A 178 37.33 10.39 -17.71
N GLY A 179 37.18 11.21 -16.62
CA GLY A 179 37.66 12.60 -16.55
C GLY A 179 38.79 12.80 -15.55
#